data_4bef50d134decd47c173dcf0753c83b4
#
_entry.id   4bef50d134decd47c173dcf0753c83b4
#
_cell.length_a   1.000
_cell.length_b   1.000
_cell.length_c   1.000
_cell.angle_alpha   90.00
_cell.angle_beta   90.00
_cell.angle_gamma   90.00
#
_symmetry.space_group_name_H-M   'P 1'
#
loop_
_entity.id
_entity.type
_entity.pdbx_description
1 polymer ?
#
loop_
_entity_poly.entity_id
_entity_poly.type
_entity_poly.pdbx_seq_one_letter_code
_entity_poly.pdbx_strand_id
1 'polypeptide(L)'
;MDNVEKYSQHNNKDIINEMNKFLKGIYMGIISFKDYYEKAHAMPIKKDIESIINSFKGHEEAVIRKIQELGGDPTDSIGLTGLMGEVFQKIKLIPADEDKEVVEQAVKAIEMGIKNANKFLQEHDYFENNLKDTISGVIKDYDNNLRKMQEWL
;
A
#
# COMPACT_ATOMS: atom_id res chain seq x y z
N MET A 1 5.20 15.62 34.53
CA MET A 1 4.92 14.18 34.46
C MET A 1 3.55 13.89 33.87
N ASP A 2 2.49 14.52 34.31
CA ASP A 2 1.14 14.30 33.77
C ASP A 2 0.99 14.67 32.31
N ASN A 3 1.77 15.64 31.82
CA ASN A 3 1.75 16.05 30.42
C ASN A 3 2.39 15.02 29.48
N VAL A 4 3.36 14.24 29.95
CA VAL A 4 4.06 13.23 29.14
C VAL A 4 3.17 12.01 28.91
N GLU A 5 2.44 11.56 29.94
CA GLU A 5 1.49 10.46 29.82
C GLU A 5 0.30 10.82 28.92
N LYS A 6 -0.20 12.06 29.04
CA LYS A 6 -1.30 12.55 28.22
C LYS A 6 -0.89 12.68 26.75
N TYR A 7 0.33 13.13 26.47
CA TYR A 7 0.88 13.18 25.11
C TYR A 7 1.12 11.78 24.54
N SER A 8 1.61 10.84 25.36
CA SER A 8 1.87 9.47 24.97
C SER A 8 0.59 8.73 24.56
N GLN A 9 -0.51 8.87 25.32
CA GLN A 9 -1.80 8.23 25.03
C GLN A 9 -2.47 8.85 23.79
N HIS A 10 -2.39 10.18 23.63
CA HIS A 10 -2.93 10.87 22.48
C HIS A 10 -2.14 10.51 21.22
N ASN A 11 -0.82 10.39 21.31
CA ASN A 11 0.05 9.99 20.21
C ASN A 11 -0.23 8.55 19.73
N ASN A 12 -0.48 7.60 20.64
CA ASN A 12 -0.78 6.22 20.25
C ASN A 12 -2.06 6.12 19.46
N LYS A 13 -3.10 6.83 19.85
CA LYS A 13 -4.37 6.87 19.12
C LYS A 13 -4.18 7.46 17.72
N ASP A 14 -3.44 8.55 17.63
CA ASP A 14 -3.13 9.20 16.35
C ASP A 14 -2.27 8.30 15.47
N ILE A 15 -1.27 7.64 16.06
CA ILE A 15 -0.40 6.70 15.33
C ILE A 15 -1.23 5.55 14.76
N ILE A 16 -2.13 4.97 15.56
CA ILE A 16 -3.03 3.89 15.10
C ILE A 16 -3.88 4.37 13.92
N ASN A 17 -4.46 5.56 14.02
CA ASN A 17 -5.28 6.13 12.95
C ASN A 17 -4.46 6.33 11.67
N GLU A 18 -3.25 6.85 11.79
CA GLU A 18 -2.38 7.08 10.65
C GLU A 18 -1.90 5.76 10.02
N MET A 19 -1.55 4.78 10.85
CA MET A 19 -1.19 3.44 10.36
C MET A 19 -2.35 2.74 9.65
N ASN A 20 -3.58 2.95 10.12
CA ASN A 20 -4.77 2.44 9.42
C ASN A 20 -4.98 3.12 8.06
N LYS A 21 -4.66 4.39 7.92
CA LYS A 21 -4.67 5.07 6.61
C LYS A 21 -3.62 4.45 5.68
N PHE A 22 -2.44 4.16 6.19
CA PHE A 22 -1.39 3.50 5.43
C PHE A 22 -1.84 2.10 4.98
N LEU A 23 -2.49 1.34 5.86
CA LEU A 23 -3.05 0.02 5.55
C LEU A 23 -4.09 0.10 4.43
N LYS A 24 -4.95 1.12 4.45
CA LYS A 24 -5.92 1.35 3.36
C LYS A 24 -5.23 1.52 2.02
N GLY A 25 -4.12 2.24 1.98
CA GLY A 25 -3.31 2.39 0.76
C GLY A 25 -2.79 1.04 0.24
N ILE A 26 -2.36 0.16 1.14
CA ILE A 26 -1.93 -1.20 0.78
C ILE A 26 -3.09 -2.00 0.18
N TYR A 27 -4.27 -1.95 0.79
CA TYR A 27 -5.46 -2.62 0.25
C TYR A 27 -5.81 -2.13 -1.15
N MET A 28 -5.73 -0.82 -1.38
CA MET A 28 -5.99 -0.23 -2.70
C MET A 28 -4.99 -0.76 -3.73
N GLY A 29 -3.73 -0.88 -3.34
CA GLY A 29 -2.68 -1.46 -4.19
C GLY A 29 -2.99 -2.90 -4.57
N ILE A 30 -3.38 -3.73 -3.61
CA ILE A 30 -3.73 -5.13 -3.83
C ILE A 30 -4.88 -5.25 -4.84
N ILE A 31 -5.92 -4.46 -4.67
CA ILE A 31 -7.10 -4.50 -5.54
C ILE A 31 -6.75 -4.02 -6.94
N SER A 32 -5.99 -2.95 -7.06
CA SER A 32 -5.54 -2.45 -8.36
C SER A 32 -4.73 -3.50 -9.12
N PHE A 33 -3.80 -4.15 -8.44
CA PHE A 33 -2.95 -5.17 -9.06
C PHE A 33 -3.70 -6.46 -9.39
N LYS A 34 -4.73 -6.82 -8.63
CA LYS A 34 -5.62 -7.92 -9.00
C LYS A 34 -6.36 -7.61 -10.31
N ASP A 35 -6.79 -6.38 -10.51
CA ASP A 35 -7.40 -5.94 -11.75
C ASP A 35 -6.40 -5.98 -12.91
N TYR A 36 -5.18 -5.52 -12.70
CA TYR A 36 -4.11 -5.61 -13.72
C TYR A 36 -3.80 -7.06 -14.08
N TYR A 37 -3.79 -7.95 -13.10
CA TYR A 37 -3.61 -9.39 -13.34
C TYR A 37 -4.68 -9.94 -14.29
N GLU A 38 -5.93 -9.58 -14.07
CA GLU A 38 -7.04 -10.03 -14.92
C GLU A 38 -6.93 -9.47 -16.34
N LYS A 39 -6.48 -8.22 -16.48
CA LYS A 39 -6.38 -7.54 -17.78
C LYS A 39 -5.16 -7.98 -18.61
N ALA A 40 -4.08 -8.40 -17.98
CA ALA A 40 -2.88 -8.84 -18.67
C ALA A 40 -3.12 -10.16 -19.41
N HIS A 41 -2.49 -10.31 -20.58
CA HIS A 41 -2.62 -11.50 -21.41
C HIS A 41 -1.38 -12.41 -21.30
N ALA A 42 -0.18 -11.84 -21.34
CA ALA A 42 1.06 -12.62 -21.31
C ALA A 42 1.30 -13.23 -19.91
N MET A 43 1.49 -14.55 -19.88
CA MET A 43 1.72 -15.26 -18.62
C MET A 43 2.94 -14.76 -17.85
N PRO A 44 4.08 -14.42 -18.47
CA PRO A 44 5.20 -13.86 -17.71
C PRO A 44 4.88 -12.55 -16.99
N ILE A 45 4.09 -11.68 -17.61
CA ILE A 45 3.62 -10.43 -16.99
C ILE A 45 2.68 -10.74 -15.83
N LYS A 46 1.72 -11.65 -16.02
CA LYS A 46 0.81 -12.10 -14.97
C LYS A 46 1.57 -12.65 -13.76
N LYS A 47 2.62 -13.42 -13.98
CA LYS A 47 3.46 -13.98 -12.90
C LYS A 47 4.15 -12.88 -12.09
N ASP A 48 4.66 -11.86 -12.77
CA ASP A 48 5.28 -10.73 -12.09
C ASP A 48 4.26 -9.91 -11.30
N ILE A 49 3.08 -9.69 -11.85
CA ILE A 49 1.97 -9.02 -11.14
C ILE A 49 1.56 -9.84 -9.90
N GLU A 50 1.44 -11.15 -10.03
CA GLU A 50 1.12 -12.03 -8.90
C GLU A 50 2.17 -11.95 -7.79
N SER A 51 3.44 -11.94 -8.16
CA SER A 51 4.55 -11.76 -7.22
C SER A 51 4.45 -10.42 -6.48
N ILE A 52 4.06 -9.36 -7.17
CA ILE A 52 3.86 -8.04 -6.57
C ILE A 52 2.66 -8.04 -5.62
N ILE A 53 1.57 -8.68 -5.99
CA ILE A 53 0.41 -8.85 -5.10
C ILE A 53 0.82 -9.57 -3.80
N ASN A 54 1.62 -10.62 -3.91
CA ASN A 54 2.11 -11.35 -2.75
C ASN A 54 3.01 -10.47 -1.86
N SER A 55 3.82 -9.61 -2.47
CA SER A 55 4.61 -8.60 -1.75
C SER A 55 3.71 -7.66 -0.96
N PHE A 56 2.65 -7.14 -1.58
CA PHE A 56 1.68 -6.26 -0.92
C PHE A 56 0.94 -6.96 0.23
N LYS A 57 0.61 -8.23 0.09
CA LYS A 57 0.00 -9.02 1.17
C LYS A 57 0.95 -9.18 2.35
N GLY A 58 2.24 -9.31 2.11
CA GLY A 58 3.25 -9.31 3.16
C GLY A 58 3.30 -7.98 3.89
N HIS A 59 3.17 -6.86 3.17
CA HIS A 59 3.08 -5.52 3.78
C HIS A 59 1.81 -5.36 4.62
N GLU A 60 0.69 -5.87 4.13
CA GLU A 60 -0.59 -5.89 4.87
C GLU A 60 -0.40 -6.57 6.22
N GLU A 61 0.16 -7.77 6.23
CA GLU A 61 0.40 -8.53 7.46
C GLU A 61 1.33 -7.78 8.42
N ALA A 62 2.40 -7.19 7.91
CA ALA A 62 3.37 -6.44 8.72
C ALA A 62 2.73 -5.21 9.37
N VAL A 63 1.93 -4.46 8.61
CA VAL A 63 1.26 -3.25 9.13
C VAL A 63 0.15 -3.62 10.11
N ILE A 64 -0.63 -4.67 9.83
CA ILE A 64 -1.65 -5.18 10.76
C ILE A 64 -1.01 -5.53 12.10
N ARG A 65 0.12 -6.23 12.07
CA ARG A 65 0.84 -6.62 13.29
C ARG A 65 1.28 -5.39 14.10
N LYS A 66 1.78 -4.35 13.43
CA LYS A 66 2.19 -3.11 14.08
C LYS A 66 1.01 -2.38 14.73
N ILE A 67 -0.13 -2.34 14.07
CA ILE A 67 -1.35 -1.74 14.63
C ILE A 67 -1.79 -2.51 15.88
N GLN A 68 -1.76 -3.83 15.83
CA GLN A 68 -2.11 -4.69 16.97
C GLN A 68 -1.14 -4.51 18.15
N GLU A 69 0.16 -4.41 17.87
CA GLU A 69 1.18 -4.14 18.88
C GLU A 69 0.95 -2.80 19.60
N LEU A 70 0.39 -1.82 18.89
CA LEU A 70 0.03 -0.53 19.47
C LEU A 70 -1.30 -0.56 20.25
N GLY A 71 -1.98 -1.71 20.28
CA GLY A 71 -3.27 -1.85 20.93
C GLY A 71 -4.46 -1.39 20.10
N GLY A 72 -4.26 -1.20 18.80
CA GLY A 72 -5.31 -0.76 17.87
C GLY A 72 -5.98 -1.90 17.14
N ASP A 73 -7.10 -1.58 16.51
CA ASP A 73 -7.83 -2.47 15.63
C ASP A 73 -7.49 -2.15 14.18
N PRO A 74 -6.89 -3.11 13.43
CA PRO A 74 -6.63 -2.89 12.01
C PRO A 74 -7.94 -2.74 11.23
N THR A 75 -8.00 -1.75 10.36
CA THR A 75 -9.12 -1.64 9.42
C THR A 75 -9.12 -2.83 8.46
N ASP A 76 -10.29 -3.30 8.06
CA ASP A 76 -10.38 -4.37 7.06
C ASP A 76 -10.65 -3.80 5.66
N SER A 77 -10.51 -4.65 4.65
CA SER A 77 -10.77 -4.26 3.26
C SER A 77 -12.26 -3.99 3.00
N ILE A 78 -13.15 -4.52 3.82
CA ILE A 78 -14.60 -4.37 3.71
C ILE A 78 -15.01 -2.95 4.11
N GLY A 79 -14.35 -2.35 5.12
CA GLY A 79 -14.59 -0.96 5.54
C GLY A 79 -14.26 0.07 4.47
N LEU A 80 -13.61 -0.34 3.37
CA LEU A 80 -13.25 0.49 2.24
C LEU A 80 -14.24 0.39 1.08
N THR A 81 -15.30 -0.41 1.18
CA THR A 81 -16.17 -0.76 0.06
C THR A 81 -16.82 0.48 -0.59
N GLY A 82 -17.13 1.51 0.17
CA GLY A 82 -17.69 2.76 -0.35
C GLY A 82 -16.68 3.62 -1.11
N LEU A 83 -15.45 3.75 -0.59
CA LEU A 83 -14.35 4.49 -1.22
C LEU A 83 -13.77 3.72 -2.40
N MET A 84 -13.78 2.39 -2.31
CA MET A 84 -13.20 1.51 -3.33
C MET A 84 -14.10 1.36 -4.54
N GLY A 85 -15.42 1.51 -4.39
CA GLY A 85 -16.34 1.50 -5.51
C GLY A 85 -16.00 2.54 -6.56
N GLU A 86 -15.66 3.76 -6.12
CA GLU A 86 -15.26 4.84 -7.03
C GLU A 86 -13.89 4.60 -7.66
N VAL A 87 -12.90 4.16 -6.86
CA VAL A 87 -11.55 3.85 -7.34
C VAL A 87 -11.61 2.66 -8.30
N PHE A 88 -12.38 1.63 -7.96
CA PHE A 88 -12.53 0.43 -8.77
C PHE A 88 -13.18 0.74 -10.12
N GLN A 89 -14.19 1.60 -10.14
CA GLN A 89 -14.80 2.06 -11.39
C GLN A 89 -13.84 2.87 -12.24
N LYS A 90 -13.04 3.74 -11.64
CA LYS A 90 -12.01 4.50 -12.36
C LYS A 90 -10.98 3.58 -13.00
N ILE A 91 -10.52 2.55 -12.28
CA ILE A 91 -9.58 1.55 -12.80
C ILE A 91 -10.20 0.76 -13.95
N LYS A 92 -11.47 0.35 -13.83
CA LYS A 92 -12.18 -0.37 -14.88
C LYS A 92 -12.46 0.46 -16.11
N LEU A 93 -12.64 1.77 -15.95
CA LEU A 93 -12.90 2.69 -17.06
C LEU A 93 -11.65 3.05 -17.86
N ILE A 94 -10.45 2.80 -17.31
CA ILE A 94 -9.22 3.02 -18.06
C ILE A 94 -9.06 1.86 -19.05
N PRO A 95 -9.14 2.13 -20.37
CA PRO A 95 -8.95 1.06 -21.34
C PRO A 95 -7.52 0.54 -21.29
N ALA A 96 -7.39 -0.74 -20.98
CA ALA A 96 -6.11 -1.44 -20.99
C ALA A 96 -6.30 -2.71 -21.80
N ASP A 97 -6.33 -2.55 -23.12
CA ASP A 97 -6.55 -3.65 -24.04
C ASP A 97 -5.26 -4.39 -24.39
N GLU A 98 -4.12 -3.77 -24.15
CA GLU A 98 -2.81 -4.32 -24.45
C GLU A 98 -1.96 -4.44 -23.17
N ASP A 99 -1.08 -5.43 -23.13
CA ASP A 99 -0.17 -5.65 -21.99
C ASP A 99 0.70 -4.44 -21.70
N LYS A 100 1.12 -3.71 -22.72
CA LYS A 100 1.90 -2.48 -22.56
C LYS A 100 1.14 -1.45 -21.71
N GLU A 101 -0.15 -1.28 -21.97
CA GLU A 101 -1.00 -0.34 -21.22
C GLU A 101 -1.18 -0.78 -19.76
N VAL A 102 -1.35 -2.09 -19.54
CA VAL A 102 -1.44 -2.66 -18.20
C VAL A 102 -0.16 -2.39 -17.41
N VAL A 103 0.99 -2.63 -18.03
CA VAL A 103 2.30 -2.39 -17.42
C VAL A 103 2.50 -0.90 -17.12
N GLU A 104 2.14 -0.01 -18.04
CA GLU A 104 2.21 1.44 -17.83
C GLU A 104 1.38 1.87 -16.63
N GLN A 105 0.17 1.35 -16.49
CA GLN A 105 -0.69 1.64 -15.34
C GLN A 105 -0.13 1.08 -14.04
N ALA A 106 0.41 -0.12 -14.07
CA ALA A 106 1.05 -0.74 -12.91
C ALA A 106 2.25 0.08 -12.44
N VAL A 107 3.09 0.54 -13.36
CA VAL A 107 4.23 1.42 -13.08
C VAL A 107 3.77 2.71 -12.40
N LYS A 108 2.77 3.38 -12.96
CA LYS A 108 2.22 4.62 -12.38
C LYS A 108 1.65 4.40 -10.98
N ALA A 109 0.96 3.28 -10.78
CA ALA A 109 0.39 2.94 -9.47
C ALA A 109 1.49 2.75 -8.42
N ILE A 110 2.57 2.06 -8.76
CA ILE A 110 3.70 1.85 -7.84
C ILE A 110 4.42 3.18 -7.57
N GLU A 111 4.67 3.99 -8.60
CA GLU A 111 5.29 5.32 -8.43
C GLU A 111 4.48 6.20 -7.47
N MET A 112 3.15 6.17 -7.60
CA MET A 112 2.27 6.89 -6.68
C MET A 112 2.35 6.32 -5.25
N GLY A 113 2.40 5.00 -5.12
CA GLY A 113 2.58 4.33 -3.84
C GLY A 113 3.88 4.74 -3.15
N ILE A 114 4.98 4.79 -3.89
CA ILE A 114 6.28 5.24 -3.39
C ILE A 114 6.21 6.69 -2.93
N LYS A 115 5.65 7.56 -3.74
CA LYS A 115 5.49 8.98 -3.41
C LYS A 115 4.68 9.17 -2.13
N ASN A 116 3.55 8.49 -2.03
CA ASN A 116 2.67 8.57 -0.86
C ASN A 116 3.32 7.99 0.40
N ALA A 117 4.04 6.87 0.27
CA ALA A 117 4.73 6.25 1.40
C ALA A 117 5.90 7.11 1.91
N ASN A 118 6.67 7.72 1.00
CA ASN A 118 7.72 8.67 1.38
C ASN A 118 7.16 9.91 2.08
N LYS A 119 6.07 10.45 1.55
CA LYS A 119 5.38 11.58 2.18
C LYS A 119 4.87 11.22 3.56
N PHE A 120 4.28 10.05 3.71
CA PHE A 120 3.81 9.52 4.99
C PHE A 120 4.97 9.44 6.01
N LEU A 121 6.11 8.90 5.59
CA LEU A 121 7.29 8.77 6.44
C LEU A 121 7.84 10.14 6.86
N GLN A 122 7.86 11.12 5.95
CA GLN A 122 8.30 12.48 6.24
C GLN A 122 7.37 13.20 7.22
N GLU A 123 6.07 13.04 7.03
CA GLU A 123 5.05 13.67 7.90
C GLU A 123 4.98 13.04 9.29
N HIS A 124 5.52 11.82 9.44
CA HIS A 124 5.48 11.04 10.69
C HIS A 124 6.88 10.69 11.19
N ASP A 125 7.82 11.62 11.06
CA ASP A 125 9.19 11.42 11.50
C ASP A 125 9.32 11.21 13.02
N TYR A 126 8.29 11.57 13.78
CA TYR A 126 8.20 11.36 15.23
C TYR A 126 7.85 9.91 15.59
N PHE A 127 7.52 9.06 14.63
CA PHE A 127 7.27 7.64 14.88
C PHE A 127 8.53 6.96 15.40
N GLU A 128 8.34 5.95 16.26
CA GLU A 128 9.45 5.12 16.71
C GLU A 128 10.18 4.45 15.54
N ASN A 129 11.47 4.21 15.71
CA ASN A 129 12.32 3.62 14.66
C ASN A 129 11.75 2.31 14.13
N ASN A 130 11.16 1.50 14.99
CA ASN A 130 10.54 0.22 14.60
C ASN A 130 9.43 0.40 13.58
N LEU A 131 8.55 1.40 13.76
CA LEU A 131 7.50 1.74 12.79
C LEU A 131 8.09 2.32 11.50
N LYS A 132 9.06 3.21 11.63
CA LYS A 132 9.76 3.79 10.46
C LYS A 132 10.43 2.71 9.63
N ASP A 133 11.07 1.74 10.27
CA ASP A 133 11.73 0.63 9.59
C ASP A 133 10.73 -0.24 8.82
N THR A 134 9.56 -0.47 9.39
CA THR A 134 8.47 -1.19 8.70
C THR A 134 8.05 -0.46 7.43
N ILE A 135 7.81 0.85 7.53
CA ILE A 135 7.40 1.68 6.38
C ILE A 135 8.53 1.75 5.34
N SER A 136 9.78 1.93 5.78
CA SER A 136 10.95 1.96 4.89
C SER A 136 11.12 0.64 4.15
N GLY A 137 10.84 -0.48 4.81
CA GLY A 137 10.83 -1.81 4.18
C GLY A 137 9.79 -1.92 3.08
N VAL A 138 8.60 -1.37 3.29
CA VAL A 138 7.54 -1.31 2.27
C VAL A 138 8.01 -0.50 1.06
N ILE A 139 8.62 0.67 1.29
CA ILE A 139 9.12 1.53 0.22
C ILE A 139 10.20 0.81 -0.60
N LYS A 140 11.10 0.11 0.07
CA LYS A 140 12.16 -0.67 -0.59
C LYS A 140 11.57 -1.74 -1.51
N ASP A 141 10.57 -2.45 -1.03
CA ASP A 141 9.88 -3.47 -1.83
C ASP A 141 9.13 -2.84 -3.01
N TYR A 142 8.51 -1.67 -2.81
CA TYR A 142 7.89 -0.93 -3.90
C TYR A 142 8.92 -0.57 -4.99
N ASP A 143 10.11 -0.13 -4.62
CA ASP A 143 11.18 0.17 -5.58
C ASP A 143 11.56 -1.08 -6.38
N ASN A 144 11.69 -2.22 -5.72
CA ASN A 144 12.01 -3.50 -6.38
C ASN A 144 10.87 -3.92 -7.33
N ASN A 145 9.64 -3.75 -6.90
CA ASN A 145 8.46 -4.06 -7.71
C ASN A 145 8.35 -3.13 -8.92
N LEU A 146 8.69 -1.85 -8.73
CA LEU A 146 8.71 -0.88 -9.82
C LEU A 146 9.69 -1.31 -10.91
N ARG A 147 10.91 -1.68 -10.54
CA ARG A 147 11.93 -2.16 -11.49
C ARG A 147 11.47 -3.38 -12.23
N LYS A 148 10.81 -4.31 -11.55
CA LYS A 148 10.26 -5.52 -12.15
C LYS A 148 9.25 -5.19 -13.26
N MET A 149 8.36 -4.24 -13.01
CA MET A 149 7.38 -3.79 -14.01
C MET A 149 8.03 -2.98 -15.13
N GLN A 150 9.00 -2.12 -14.82
CA GLN A 150 9.69 -1.31 -15.82
C GLN A 150 10.45 -2.14 -16.85
N GLU A 151 10.87 -3.35 -16.51
CA GLU A 151 11.52 -4.27 -17.45
C GLU A 151 10.62 -4.63 -18.63
N TRP A 152 9.32 -4.49 -18.49
CA TRP A 152 8.37 -4.78 -19.55
C TRP A 152 8.04 -3.58 -20.47
N LEU A 153 8.59 -2.42 -20.19
CA LEU A 153 8.38 -1.22 -21.01
C LEU A 153 9.37 -1.14 -22.22
#